data_41eb727f3db08a4bb11f3713c0029248
#
_entry.id   41eb727f3db08a4bb11f3713c0029248
#
_cell.length_a   1.000
_cell.length_b   1.000
_cell.length_c   1.000
_cell.angle_alpha   90.00
_cell.angle_beta   90.00
_cell.angle_gamma   90.00
#
_symmetry.space_group_name_H-M   'P 1'
#
loop_
_entity.id
_entity.type
_entity.pdbx_description
1 polymer ?
#
loop_
_entity_poly.entity_id
_entity_poly.type
_entity_poly.pdbx_seq_one_letter_code
_entity_poly.pdbx_strand_id
1 'polypeptide(L)'
;MTYGDLISSVVNGFNSTKKDMRIPKRYILSVFKKNAEFIMSQKLRDRSIYREEDLFTWLNCIELKKEDIIKCSIVEFKSCKSLMKTKKKLPKILSSIFGYAILMVTTIDGDKEYKVKTLSSYNTLKRRKSFDKFKGNYVYIKDGYLYIPDSEVEAVNILLLTLDEDSDEMSECKDPNLGCISIWDREIKVADKILTPIIQQTLQEISMRFNMPIDENSNLDVNVKTQER
;
A
#
# COMPACT_ATOMS: atom_id res chain seq x y z
N MET A 1 -3.06 16.50 5.91
CA MET A 1 -3.50 17.08 4.62
C MET A 1 -4.48 16.13 3.96
N THR A 2 -5.66 16.63 3.52
CA THR A 2 -6.65 15.80 2.82
C THR A 2 -6.39 15.79 1.30
N TYR A 3 -7.03 14.84 0.59
CA TYR A 3 -6.98 14.86 -0.88
C TYR A 3 -7.66 16.12 -1.46
N GLY A 4 -8.67 16.68 -0.78
CA GLY A 4 -9.32 17.91 -1.15
C GLY A 4 -8.38 19.11 -1.08
N ASP A 5 -7.60 19.21 0.00
CA ASP A 5 -6.60 20.26 0.21
C ASP A 5 -5.50 20.19 -0.85
N LEU A 6 -5.02 18.98 -1.12
CA LEU A 6 -4.00 18.74 -2.15
C LEU A 6 -4.48 19.21 -3.53
N ILE A 7 -5.69 18.81 -3.92
CA ILE A 7 -6.24 19.21 -5.23
C ILE A 7 -6.42 20.72 -5.30
N SER A 8 -6.91 21.33 -4.21
CA SER A 8 -7.07 22.79 -4.14
C SER A 8 -5.72 23.50 -4.27
N SER A 9 -4.69 22.97 -3.63
CA SER A 9 -3.31 23.48 -3.74
C SER A 9 -2.77 23.39 -5.17
N VAL A 10 -2.96 22.23 -5.83
CA VAL A 10 -2.55 22.04 -7.23
C VAL A 10 -3.32 22.96 -8.18
N VAL A 11 -4.64 23.08 -8.01
CA VAL A 11 -5.48 23.96 -8.84
C VAL A 11 -5.08 25.43 -8.65
N ASN A 12 -4.83 25.86 -7.42
CA ASN A 12 -4.40 27.23 -7.14
C ASN A 12 -3.03 27.55 -7.77
N GLY A 13 -2.12 26.59 -7.82
CA GLY A 13 -0.83 26.73 -8.52
C GLY A 13 -0.97 26.98 -10.02
N PHE A 14 -2.11 26.63 -10.63
CA PHE A 14 -2.40 26.87 -12.05
C PHE A 14 -3.32 28.06 -12.31
N ASN A 15 -4.21 28.41 -11.37
CA ASN A 15 -5.22 29.47 -11.56
C ASN A 15 -4.64 30.87 -11.72
N SER A 16 -3.41 31.11 -11.27
CA SER A 16 -2.70 32.38 -11.48
C SER A 16 -2.39 32.63 -12.95
N THR A 17 -2.32 31.59 -13.78
CA THR A 17 -1.85 31.68 -15.16
C THR A 17 -2.92 31.62 -16.24
N LYS A 18 -4.05 30.92 -16.01
CA LYS A 18 -5.17 30.85 -16.98
C LYS A 18 -6.51 30.63 -16.26
N LYS A 19 -7.31 31.68 -16.12
CA LYS A 19 -8.64 31.67 -15.46
C LYS A 19 -9.66 30.69 -16.05
N ASP A 20 -9.50 30.25 -17.30
CA ASP A 20 -10.54 29.53 -18.03
C ASP A 20 -10.30 28.00 -18.13
N MET A 21 -9.19 27.49 -17.62
CA MET A 21 -8.87 26.08 -17.78
C MET A 21 -9.30 25.24 -16.58
N ARG A 22 -10.37 24.50 -16.72
CA ARG A 22 -10.88 23.59 -15.67
C ARG A 22 -10.25 22.20 -15.82
N ILE A 23 -9.24 21.90 -15.02
CA ILE A 23 -8.67 20.56 -14.94
C ILE A 23 -9.59 19.71 -14.05
N PRO A 24 -10.07 18.54 -14.51
CA PRO A 24 -10.91 17.67 -13.69
C PRO A 24 -10.16 17.19 -12.43
N LYS A 25 -10.78 17.37 -11.26
CA LYS A 25 -10.20 16.93 -9.97
C LYS A 25 -9.77 15.47 -9.99
N ARG A 26 -10.55 14.59 -10.62
CA ARG A 26 -10.22 13.15 -10.76
C ARG A 26 -8.95 12.92 -11.57
N TYR A 27 -8.69 13.76 -12.57
CA TYR A 27 -7.46 13.67 -13.35
C TYR A 27 -6.24 14.03 -12.50
N ILE A 28 -6.30 15.14 -11.76
CA ILE A 28 -5.24 15.54 -10.82
C ILE A 28 -4.94 14.41 -9.84
N LEU A 29 -5.99 13.83 -9.24
CA LEU A 29 -5.85 12.71 -8.30
C LEU A 29 -5.18 11.49 -8.96
N SER A 30 -5.53 11.16 -10.21
CA SER A 30 -4.93 10.02 -10.91
C SER A 30 -3.45 10.23 -11.19
N VAL A 31 -3.05 11.45 -11.58
CA VAL A 31 -1.65 11.82 -11.81
C VAL A 31 -0.87 11.81 -10.49
N PHE A 32 -1.46 12.36 -9.43
CA PHE A 32 -0.86 12.32 -8.09
C PHE A 32 -0.62 10.88 -7.61
N LYS A 33 -1.62 10.00 -7.68
CA LYS A 33 -1.49 8.59 -7.28
C LYS A 33 -0.39 7.87 -8.07
N LYS A 34 -0.32 8.11 -9.38
CA LYS A 34 0.73 7.54 -10.24
C LYS A 34 2.13 8.01 -9.80
N ASN A 35 2.30 9.31 -9.54
CA ASN A 35 3.56 9.88 -9.12
C ASN A 35 3.94 9.44 -7.70
N ALA A 36 2.95 9.34 -6.80
CA ALA A 36 3.15 8.78 -5.47
C ALA A 36 3.64 7.32 -5.54
N GLU A 37 2.98 6.48 -6.32
CA GLU A 37 3.38 5.09 -6.54
C GLU A 37 4.83 5.00 -7.08
N PHE A 38 5.20 5.86 -8.01
CA PHE A 38 6.53 5.89 -8.59
C PHE A 38 7.60 6.29 -7.56
N ILE A 39 7.42 7.41 -6.86
CA ILE A 39 8.39 7.91 -5.86
C ILE A 39 8.51 6.92 -4.69
N MET A 40 7.39 6.41 -4.19
CA MET A 40 7.42 5.44 -3.09
C MET A 40 8.08 4.12 -3.51
N SER A 41 7.87 3.67 -4.75
CA SER A 41 8.56 2.49 -5.28
C SER A 41 10.08 2.69 -5.39
N GLN A 42 10.54 3.90 -5.74
CA GLN A 42 11.97 4.23 -5.71
C GLN A 42 12.53 4.17 -4.29
N LYS A 43 11.87 4.82 -3.33
CA LYS A 43 12.29 4.80 -1.93
C LYS A 43 12.24 3.40 -1.30
N LEU A 44 11.30 2.58 -1.74
CA LEU A 44 11.21 1.16 -1.35
C LEU A 44 12.43 0.38 -1.88
N ARG A 45 12.85 0.65 -3.11
CA ARG A 45 14.06 0.05 -3.70
C ARG A 45 15.31 0.43 -2.89
N ASP A 46 15.42 1.68 -2.47
CA ASP A 46 16.55 2.19 -1.70
C ASP A 46 16.45 1.83 -0.21
N ARG A 47 15.37 1.12 0.18
CA ARG A 47 15.06 0.71 1.56
C ARG A 47 14.92 1.86 2.57
N SER A 48 14.92 3.10 2.13
CA SER A 48 14.80 4.28 3.01
C SER A 48 13.41 4.36 3.64
N ILE A 49 12.39 3.87 2.95
CA ILE A 49 10.99 3.92 3.40
C ILE A 49 10.74 3.06 4.66
N TYR A 50 11.53 2.00 4.88
CA TYR A 50 11.37 1.13 6.06
C TYR A 50 11.73 1.80 7.39
N ARG A 51 12.30 3.00 7.34
CA ARG A 51 12.60 3.81 8.54
C ARG A 51 11.41 4.66 8.98
N GLU A 52 10.38 4.75 8.15
CA GLU A 52 9.20 5.59 8.36
C GLU A 52 7.98 4.67 8.54
N GLU A 53 7.83 4.10 9.74
CA GLU A 53 6.75 3.14 10.05
C GLU A 53 5.36 3.75 9.89
N ASP A 54 5.24 5.06 10.09
CA ASP A 54 3.98 5.81 9.94
C ASP A 54 3.38 5.74 8.52
N LEU A 55 4.19 5.37 7.52
CA LEU A 55 3.71 5.19 6.15
C LEU A 55 2.99 3.87 5.94
N PHE A 56 3.18 2.91 6.84
CA PHE A 56 2.58 1.61 6.72
C PHE A 56 1.20 1.59 7.38
N THR A 57 0.29 0.91 6.75
CA THR A 57 -1.09 0.76 7.23
C THR A 57 -1.25 -0.62 7.85
N TRP A 58 -1.80 -0.65 9.07
CA TRP A 58 -2.24 -1.88 9.70
C TRP A 58 -3.58 -2.33 9.11
N LEU A 59 -3.62 -3.55 8.65
CA LEU A 59 -4.84 -4.29 8.38
C LEU A 59 -5.02 -5.29 9.52
N ASN A 60 -5.94 -5.00 10.42
CA ASN A 60 -6.17 -5.83 11.60
C ASN A 60 -7.26 -6.86 11.33
N CYS A 61 -7.16 -8.01 12.00
CA CYS A 61 -8.17 -9.06 12.02
C CYS A 61 -8.55 -9.56 10.60
N ILE A 62 -7.55 -9.71 9.71
CA ILE A 62 -7.82 -10.25 8.37
C ILE A 62 -8.13 -11.73 8.47
N GLU A 63 -9.40 -12.07 8.22
CA GLU A 63 -9.86 -13.45 8.28
C GLU A 63 -9.24 -14.33 7.18
N LEU A 64 -8.89 -15.52 7.60
CA LEU A 64 -8.37 -16.58 6.75
C LEU A 64 -9.43 -17.66 6.55
N LYS A 65 -9.39 -18.33 5.43
CA LYS A 65 -10.15 -19.52 5.15
C LYS A 65 -9.23 -20.63 4.69
N LYS A 66 -9.60 -21.86 4.98
CA LYS A 66 -8.92 -23.03 4.45
C LYS A 66 -9.14 -23.08 2.94
N GLU A 67 -8.05 -23.11 2.19
CA GLU A 67 -8.10 -23.30 0.74
C GLU A 67 -8.23 -24.80 0.47
N ASP A 68 -9.24 -25.17 -0.29
CA ASP A 68 -9.32 -26.53 -0.81
C ASP A 68 -8.17 -26.74 -1.78
N ILE A 69 -7.28 -27.64 -1.42
CA ILE A 69 -6.19 -28.05 -2.31
C ILE A 69 -6.85 -28.58 -3.57
N ILE A 70 -6.72 -27.83 -4.67
CA ILE A 70 -7.26 -28.25 -5.95
C ILE A 70 -6.71 -29.64 -6.21
N LYS A 71 -7.56 -30.65 -6.15
CA LYS A 71 -7.26 -32.01 -6.56
C LYS A 71 -7.04 -31.95 -8.08
N CYS A 72 -5.81 -31.67 -8.50
CA CYS A 72 -5.44 -31.98 -9.86
C CYS A 72 -5.67 -33.48 -10.04
N SER A 73 -6.58 -33.85 -10.93
CA SER A 73 -6.99 -35.24 -11.17
C SER A 73 -5.84 -36.17 -11.59
N ILE A 74 -4.64 -35.66 -11.83
CA ILE A 74 -3.49 -36.38 -12.35
C ILE A 74 -2.37 -36.54 -11.31
N VAL A 75 -2.30 -35.69 -10.26
CA VAL A 75 -1.22 -35.73 -9.27
C VAL A 75 -1.76 -35.46 -7.86
N GLU A 76 -1.66 -36.44 -6.97
CA GLU A 76 -1.91 -36.23 -5.54
C GLU A 76 -0.79 -35.42 -4.93
N PHE A 77 -1.03 -34.14 -4.62
CA PHE A 77 -0.10 -33.30 -3.86
C PHE A 77 -0.17 -33.65 -2.36
N LYS A 78 0.73 -34.50 -1.91
CA LYS A 78 0.86 -34.89 -0.49
C LYS A 78 1.57 -33.87 0.40
N SER A 79 1.89 -32.66 -0.08
CA SER A 79 2.92 -31.84 0.57
C SER A 79 2.47 -30.72 1.47
N CYS A 80 1.17 -30.39 1.56
CA CYS A 80 0.65 -29.41 2.50
C CYS A 80 -0.53 -29.98 3.25
N LYS A 81 -0.41 -30.04 4.59
CA LYS A 81 -1.49 -30.57 5.44
C LYS A 81 -2.65 -29.56 5.57
N SER A 82 -2.35 -28.26 5.58
CA SER A 82 -3.32 -27.18 5.60
C SER A 82 -2.76 -25.96 4.86
N LEU A 83 -3.58 -25.30 4.11
CA LEU A 83 -3.26 -24.05 3.44
C LEU A 83 -4.36 -23.03 3.78
N MET A 84 -3.98 -22.01 4.51
CA MET A 84 -4.88 -20.89 4.84
C MET A 84 -4.68 -19.76 3.84
N LYS A 85 -5.76 -19.09 3.47
CA LYS A 85 -5.79 -17.99 2.52
C LYS A 85 -6.70 -16.89 3.05
N THR A 86 -6.35 -15.62 2.82
CA THR A 86 -7.25 -14.51 3.15
C THR A 86 -8.59 -14.63 2.43
N LYS A 87 -9.69 -14.37 3.14
CA LYS A 87 -11.05 -14.40 2.56
C LYS A 87 -11.21 -13.37 1.44
N LYS A 88 -10.70 -12.16 1.67
CA LYS A 88 -10.74 -11.05 0.72
C LYS A 88 -9.36 -10.85 0.08
N LYS A 89 -9.33 -10.27 -1.11
CA LYS A 89 -8.07 -9.82 -1.73
C LYS A 89 -7.48 -8.69 -0.88
N LEU A 90 -6.17 -8.70 -0.72
CA LEU A 90 -5.45 -7.58 -0.14
C LEU A 90 -5.56 -6.34 -1.05
N PRO A 91 -5.50 -5.12 -0.50
CA PRO A 91 -5.42 -3.90 -1.29
C PRO A 91 -4.19 -3.94 -2.19
N LYS A 92 -4.11 -3.03 -3.16
CA LYS A 92 -2.93 -2.93 -4.04
C LYS A 92 -1.70 -2.58 -3.21
N ILE A 93 -0.89 -3.59 -2.91
CA ILE A 93 0.37 -3.42 -2.16
C ILE A 93 1.42 -2.86 -3.10
N LEU A 94 2.14 -1.84 -2.64
CA LEU A 94 3.31 -1.38 -3.37
C LEU A 94 4.36 -2.49 -3.45
N SER A 95 5.01 -2.58 -4.59
CA SER A 95 6.02 -3.60 -4.83
C SER A 95 7.29 -3.00 -5.44
N SER A 96 8.41 -3.62 -5.14
CA SER A 96 9.70 -3.32 -5.76
C SER A 96 10.28 -4.60 -6.36
N ILE A 97 11.47 -4.48 -6.94
CA ILE A 97 12.25 -5.64 -7.40
C ILE A 97 12.56 -6.65 -6.27
N PHE A 98 12.48 -6.23 -5.01
CA PHE A 98 12.70 -7.08 -3.82
C PHE A 98 11.43 -7.78 -3.32
N GLY A 99 10.26 -7.47 -3.88
CA GLY A 99 8.98 -8.04 -3.52
C GLY A 99 7.97 -7.00 -3.05
N TYR A 100 6.94 -7.47 -2.34
CA TYR A 100 5.88 -6.63 -1.81
C TYR A 100 6.33 -5.84 -0.58
N ALA A 101 5.84 -4.61 -0.46
CA ALA A 101 6.10 -3.73 0.68
C ALA A 101 5.23 -4.14 1.87
N ILE A 102 5.53 -5.28 2.46
CA ILE A 102 4.95 -5.76 3.71
C ILE A 102 6.06 -5.74 4.75
N LEU A 103 5.83 -5.01 5.81
CA LEU A 103 6.78 -4.91 6.91
C LEU A 103 6.64 -6.10 7.85
N MET A 104 5.39 -6.45 8.19
CA MET A 104 5.10 -7.47 9.19
C MET A 104 3.79 -8.20 8.89
N VAL A 105 3.75 -9.47 9.24
CA VAL A 105 2.53 -10.28 9.31
C VAL A 105 2.58 -11.03 10.63
N THR A 106 1.58 -10.84 11.49
CA THR A 106 1.52 -11.46 12.81
C THR A 106 0.19 -12.14 13.05
N THR A 107 0.15 -13.04 14.02
CA THR A 107 -1.11 -13.49 14.64
C THR A 107 -1.79 -12.32 15.34
N ILE A 108 -3.07 -12.43 15.67
CA ILE A 108 -3.85 -11.36 16.31
C ILE A 108 -3.23 -10.97 17.67
N ASP A 109 -2.76 -11.93 18.42
CA ASP A 109 -2.08 -11.78 19.72
C ASP A 109 -0.64 -11.27 19.61
N GLY A 110 -0.07 -11.24 18.41
CA GLY A 110 1.31 -10.81 18.17
C GLY A 110 2.37 -11.84 18.50
N ASP A 111 2.00 -13.00 19.04
CA ASP A 111 2.95 -14.02 19.53
C ASP A 111 3.80 -14.63 18.41
N LYS A 112 3.27 -14.67 17.20
CA LYS A 112 3.96 -15.24 16.05
C LYS A 112 4.05 -14.27 14.90
N GLU A 113 5.28 -14.06 14.44
CA GLU A 113 5.58 -13.31 13.23
C GLU A 113 5.86 -14.25 12.06
N TYR A 114 5.31 -13.93 10.91
CA TYR A 114 5.49 -14.64 9.65
C TYR A 114 6.43 -13.88 8.72
N LYS A 115 7.39 -14.59 8.13
CA LYS A 115 8.29 -14.02 7.13
C LYS A 115 7.67 -14.05 5.74
N VAL A 116 7.46 -12.89 5.17
CA VAL A 116 6.89 -12.75 3.82
C VAL A 116 7.92 -13.16 2.77
N LYS A 117 7.51 -13.99 1.83
CA LYS A 117 8.33 -14.45 0.70
C LYS A 117 7.54 -14.35 -0.60
N THR A 118 8.25 -14.24 -1.72
CA THR A 118 7.63 -14.49 -3.02
C THR A 118 7.34 -15.97 -3.17
N LEU A 119 6.34 -16.34 -3.98
CA LEU A 119 6.00 -17.74 -4.24
C LEU A 119 7.21 -18.54 -4.75
N SER A 120 8.03 -17.93 -5.62
CA SER A 120 9.25 -18.56 -6.14
C SER A 120 10.27 -18.82 -5.03
N SER A 121 10.53 -17.82 -4.18
CA SER A 121 11.44 -17.96 -3.03
C SER A 121 10.94 -19.02 -2.03
N TYR A 122 9.62 -19.03 -1.77
CA TYR A 122 9.01 -20.04 -0.92
C TYR A 122 9.22 -21.44 -1.48
N ASN A 123 8.97 -21.66 -2.77
CA ASN A 123 9.19 -22.97 -3.42
C ASN A 123 10.66 -23.41 -3.39
N THR A 124 11.58 -22.46 -3.51
CA THR A 124 13.02 -22.74 -3.40
C THR A 124 13.40 -23.14 -1.96
N LEU A 125 12.85 -22.44 -0.96
CA LEU A 125 13.07 -22.78 0.45
C LEU A 125 12.52 -24.16 0.80
N LYS A 126 11.32 -24.51 0.29
CA LYS A 126 10.68 -25.81 0.53
C LYS A 126 11.53 -27.01 0.10
N ARG A 127 12.44 -26.82 -0.86
CA ARG A 127 13.35 -27.88 -1.34
C ARG A 127 14.58 -28.08 -0.44
N ARG A 128 14.82 -27.18 0.53
CA ARG A 128 15.98 -27.30 1.43
C ARG A 128 15.69 -28.27 2.55
N LYS A 129 16.68 -29.14 2.89
CA LYS A 129 16.58 -30.14 4.00
C LYS A 129 16.25 -29.52 5.35
N SER A 130 16.65 -28.26 5.58
CA SER A 130 16.38 -27.52 6.83
C SER A 130 14.99 -26.90 6.89
N PHE A 131 14.20 -26.96 5.83
CA PHE A 131 12.90 -26.29 5.76
C PHE A 131 11.91 -26.81 6.80
N ASP A 132 11.97 -28.10 7.13
CA ASP A 132 11.05 -28.72 8.10
C ASP A 132 11.10 -28.07 9.48
N LYS A 133 12.24 -27.47 9.87
CA LYS A 133 12.38 -26.73 11.13
C LYS A 133 11.65 -25.38 11.13
N PHE A 134 11.31 -24.85 9.96
CA PHE A 134 10.73 -23.51 9.78
C PHE A 134 9.36 -23.56 9.11
N LYS A 135 8.75 -24.73 9.01
CA LYS A 135 7.38 -24.88 8.50
C LYS A 135 6.43 -24.00 9.29
N GLY A 136 5.49 -23.37 8.58
CA GLY A 136 4.50 -22.49 9.18
C GLY A 136 5.00 -21.11 9.62
N ASN A 137 6.27 -20.75 9.35
CA ASN A 137 6.80 -19.41 9.64
C ASN A 137 6.91 -18.53 8.40
N TYR A 138 6.45 -19.00 7.26
CA TYR A 138 6.52 -18.28 6.00
C TYR A 138 5.14 -18.07 5.42
N VAL A 139 4.95 -16.90 4.83
CA VAL A 139 3.76 -16.56 4.05
C VAL A 139 4.17 -16.08 2.67
N TYR A 140 3.28 -16.24 1.70
CA TYR A 140 3.50 -15.72 0.36
C TYR A 140 2.22 -15.11 -0.20
N ILE A 141 2.38 -14.22 -1.17
CA ILE A 141 1.26 -13.59 -1.88
C ILE A 141 1.15 -14.20 -3.27
N LYS A 142 -0.07 -14.53 -3.64
CA LYS A 142 -0.43 -14.99 -4.98
C LYS A 142 -1.82 -14.42 -5.35
N ASP A 143 -1.94 -13.86 -6.54
CA ASP A 143 -3.20 -13.33 -7.09
C ASP A 143 -3.89 -12.30 -6.18
N GLY A 144 -3.12 -11.57 -5.38
CA GLY A 144 -3.62 -10.57 -4.41
C GLY A 144 -4.12 -11.18 -3.09
N TYR A 145 -3.90 -12.45 -2.84
CA TYR A 145 -4.22 -13.10 -1.56
C TYR A 145 -2.97 -13.48 -0.80
N LEU A 146 -3.03 -13.38 0.53
CA LEU A 146 -2.00 -13.92 1.40
C LEU A 146 -2.28 -15.41 1.67
N TYR A 147 -1.26 -16.22 1.55
CA TYR A 147 -1.29 -17.66 1.82
C TYR A 147 -0.36 -18.00 2.96
N ILE A 148 -0.86 -18.79 3.92
CA ILE A 148 -0.11 -19.28 5.07
C ILE A 148 -0.14 -20.81 5.03
N PRO A 149 0.95 -21.45 4.59
CA PRO A 149 1.04 -22.91 4.56
C PRO A 149 1.25 -23.49 5.95
N ASP A 150 0.77 -24.71 6.16
CA ASP A 150 0.95 -25.50 7.38
C ASP A 150 0.56 -24.73 8.67
N SER A 151 -0.53 -23.96 8.60
CA SER A 151 -1.07 -23.17 9.70
C SER A 151 -2.58 -23.43 9.87
N GLU A 152 -3.06 -23.29 11.09
CA GLU A 152 -4.48 -23.37 11.45
C GLU A 152 -5.01 -22.02 11.96
N VAL A 153 -4.24 -20.94 11.76
CA VAL A 153 -4.59 -19.60 12.22
C VAL A 153 -5.78 -19.08 11.42
N GLU A 154 -6.79 -18.58 12.11
CA GLU A 154 -8.04 -18.12 11.50
C GLU A 154 -8.00 -16.65 11.06
N ALA A 155 -7.15 -15.83 11.70
CA ALA A 155 -6.98 -14.45 11.32
C ALA A 155 -5.57 -13.93 11.64
N VAL A 156 -5.14 -12.88 10.92
CA VAL A 156 -3.81 -12.26 11.05
C VAL A 156 -3.91 -10.75 10.97
N ASN A 157 -2.90 -10.09 11.54
CA ASN A 157 -2.64 -8.68 11.35
C ASN A 157 -1.53 -8.50 10.31
N ILE A 158 -1.67 -7.52 9.43
CA ILE A 158 -0.73 -7.25 8.35
C ILE A 158 -0.35 -5.78 8.37
N LEU A 159 0.94 -5.48 8.43
CA LEU A 159 1.48 -4.13 8.28
C LEU A 159 2.06 -4.00 6.88
N LEU A 160 1.43 -3.20 6.04
CA LEU A 160 1.78 -3.07 4.63
C LEU A 160 1.74 -1.63 4.13
N LEU A 161 2.42 -1.38 3.02
CA LEU A 161 2.41 -0.10 2.35
C LEU A 161 1.46 -0.15 1.15
N THR A 162 0.41 0.66 1.22
CA THR A 162 -0.60 0.79 0.16
C THR A 162 -0.97 2.25 -0.03
N LEU A 163 -1.33 2.58 -1.27
CA LEU A 163 -1.97 3.86 -1.62
C LEU A 163 -3.49 3.68 -1.84
N ASP A 164 -3.99 2.48 -1.58
CA ASP A 164 -5.41 2.19 -1.73
C ASP A 164 -6.19 2.77 -0.57
N GLU A 165 -7.19 3.58 -0.90
CA GLU A 165 -8.07 4.24 0.07
C GLU A 165 -9.01 3.24 0.75
N ASP A 166 -9.31 2.15 0.05
CA ASP A 166 -10.21 1.10 0.54
C ASP A 166 -9.51 0.12 1.50
N SER A 167 -8.23 0.35 1.82
CA SER A 167 -7.49 -0.49 2.78
C SER A 167 -8.19 -0.54 4.14
N ASP A 168 -8.82 0.56 4.54
CA ASP A 168 -9.56 0.65 5.79
C ASP A 168 -10.84 -0.21 5.78
N GLU A 169 -11.42 -0.50 4.61
CA GLU A 169 -12.60 -1.36 4.46
C GLU A 169 -12.30 -2.86 4.61
N MET A 170 -11.03 -3.23 4.59
CA MET A 170 -10.61 -4.62 4.74
C MET A 170 -10.45 -5.05 6.19
N SER A 171 -10.25 -4.11 7.11
CA SER A 171 -10.20 -4.39 8.53
C SER A 171 -11.61 -4.77 9.02
N GLU A 172 -11.79 -6.00 9.47
CA GLU A 172 -13.11 -6.47 9.98
C GLU A 172 -13.40 -5.97 11.38
N CYS A 173 -12.44 -5.38 12.07
CA CYS A 173 -12.59 -4.74 13.38
C CYS A 173 -13.06 -3.28 13.26
N LYS A 174 -13.99 -2.96 12.36
CA LYS A 174 -14.52 -1.59 12.22
C LYS A 174 -15.62 -1.29 13.19
N ASP A 175 -15.56 -0.06 13.71
CA ASP A 175 -16.69 0.55 14.40
C ASP A 175 -17.85 0.73 13.41
N PRO A 176 -19.03 0.12 13.64
CA PRO A 176 -20.15 0.20 12.70
C PRO A 176 -20.72 1.62 12.55
N ASN A 177 -20.24 2.57 13.35
CA ASN A 177 -20.69 3.96 13.35
C ASN A 177 -19.84 4.90 12.45
N LEU A 178 -18.73 4.43 11.84
CA LEU A 178 -18.00 5.23 10.88
C LEU A 178 -18.76 5.25 9.54
N GLY A 179 -19.46 6.36 9.30
CA GLY A 179 -20.14 6.62 8.02
C GLY A 179 -19.17 6.67 6.84
N CYS A 180 -19.70 6.57 5.62
CA CYS A 180 -18.91 6.72 4.39
C CYS A 180 -18.25 8.10 4.32
N ILE A 181 -16.93 8.17 4.53
CA ILE A 181 -16.15 9.40 4.36
C ILE A 181 -15.90 9.61 2.88
N SER A 182 -16.14 10.83 2.39
CA SER A 182 -15.83 11.18 1.00
C SER A 182 -14.33 11.01 0.72
N ILE A 183 -13.97 10.58 -0.49
CA ILE A 183 -12.56 10.45 -0.93
C ILE A 183 -11.80 11.77 -0.72
N TRP A 184 -12.47 12.91 -0.90
CA TRP A 184 -11.86 14.23 -0.77
C TRP A 184 -11.51 14.62 0.67
N ASP A 185 -12.21 14.06 1.64
CA ASP A 185 -12.05 14.34 3.07
C ASP A 185 -11.10 13.34 3.75
N ARG A 186 -10.65 12.33 3.02
CA ARG A 186 -9.68 11.35 3.52
C ARG A 186 -8.29 11.96 3.60
N GLU A 187 -7.57 11.61 4.65
CA GLU A 187 -6.18 12.03 4.84
C GLU A 187 -5.23 11.25 3.93
N ILE A 188 -4.22 11.95 3.43
CA ILE A 188 -3.16 11.36 2.63
C ILE A 188 -2.16 10.69 3.57
N LYS A 189 -2.05 9.37 3.51
CA LYS A 189 -1.10 8.57 4.30
C LYS A 189 0.30 8.60 3.66
N VAL A 190 0.87 9.79 3.53
CA VAL A 190 2.22 10.00 3.01
C VAL A 190 2.92 11.02 3.89
N ALA A 191 4.14 10.72 4.32
CA ALA A 191 4.92 11.65 5.12
C ALA A 191 5.19 12.95 4.34
N ASP A 192 5.17 14.10 5.02
CA ASP A 192 5.33 15.42 4.41
C ASP A 192 6.61 15.54 3.56
N LYS A 193 7.70 14.91 4.02
CA LYS A 193 8.98 14.86 3.28
C LYS A 193 8.88 14.19 1.91
N ILE A 194 7.94 13.26 1.74
CA ILE A 194 7.69 12.54 0.49
C ILE A 194 6.57 13.22 -0.30
N LEU A 195 5.64 13.85 0.38
CA LEU A 195 4.49 14.52 -0.21
C LEU A 195 4.91 15.69 -1.11
N THR A 196 5.83 16.53 -0.64
CA THR A 196 6.33 17.69 -1.40
C THR A 196 6.89 17.31 -2.79
N PRO A 197 7.84 16.37 -2.93
CA PRO A 197 8.31 15.96 -4.26
C PRO A 197 7.22 15.32 -5.13
N ILE A 198 6.25 14.61 -4.55
CA ILE A 198 5.12 14.05 -5.31
C ILE A 198 4.25 15.19 -5.89
N ILE A 199 3.96 16.21 -5.10
CA ILE A 199 3.19 17.38 -5.55
C ILE A 199 3.93 18.11 -6.66
N GLN A 200 5.22 18.37 -6.49
CA GLN A 200 6.05 19.03 -7.51
C GLN A 200 6.07 18.25 -8.82
N GLN A 201 6.28 16.94 -8.77
CA GLN A 201 6.25 16.11 -9.96
C GLN A 201 4.87 16.08 -10.62
N THR A 202 3.80 16.08 -9.82
CA THR A 202 2.42 16.15 -10.31
C THR A 202 2.15 17.47 -11.02
N LEU A 203 2.59 18.60 -10.45
CA LEU A 203 2.51 19.91 -11.07
C LEU A 203 3.28 19.97 -12.38
N GLN A 204 4.50 19.46 -12.41
CA GLN A 204 5.32 19.41 -13.64
C GLN A 204 4.65 18.56 -14.72
N GLU A 205 4.15 17.38 -14.41
CA GLU A 205 3.50 16.52 -15.40
C GLU A 205 2.25 17.17 -15.98
N ILE A 206 1.42 17.79 -15.14
CA ILE A 206 0.21 18.50 -15.57
C ILE A 206 0.59 19.72 -16.41
N SER A 207 1.56 20.51 -15.95
CA SER A 207 2.07 21.68 -16.67
C SER A 207 2.54 21.32 -18.09
N MET A 208 3.35 20.27 -18.22
CA MET A 208 3.83 19.81 -19.51
C MET A 208 2.71 19.35 -20.44
N ARG A 209 1.72 18.64 -19.91
CA ARG A 209 0.59 18.12 -20.70
C ARG A 209 -0.34 19.20 -21.22
N PHE A 210 -0.52 20.26 -20.44
CA PHE A 210 -1.42 21.35 -20.78
C PHE A 210 -0.69 22.62 -21.29
N ASN A 211 0.65 22.54 -21.48
CA ASN A 211 1.50 23.69 -21.83
C ASN A 211 1.25 24.90 -20.94
N MET A 212 1.10 24.67 -19.63
CA MET A 212 0.88 25.71 -18.66
C MET A 212 2.17 26.05 -17.92
N PRO A 213 2.53 27.34 -17.77
CA PRO A 213 3.63 27.71 -16.87
C PRO A 213 3.24 27.38 -15.43
N ILE A 214 4.22 26.92 -14.65
CA ILE A 214 4.09 26.74 -13.21
C ILE A 214 4.32 28.11 -12.57
N ASP A 215 3.44 28.53 -11.67
CA ASP A 215 3.69 29.71 -10.85
C ASP A 215 4.73 29.38 -9.76
N GLU A 216 5.93 29.90 -9.93
CA GLU A 216 7.04 29.70 -8.97
C GLU A 216 6.77 30.38 -7.61
N ASN A 217 5.83 31.33 -7.57
CA ASN A 217 5.42 32.02 -6.34
C ASN A 217 4.21 31.36 -5.65
N SER A 218 3.83 30.15 -6.03
CA SER A 218 2.74 29.46 -5.34
C SER A 218 3.09 29.26 -3.86
N ASN A 219 2.14 29.59 -2.98
CA ASN A 219 2.26 29.55 -1.50
C ASN A 219 2.59 28.18 -0.88
N LEU A 220 3.07 27.23 -1.67
CA LEU A 220 3.57 25.92 -1.19
C LEU A 220 4.79 26.11 -0.24
N ASP A 221 5.56 27.18 -0.44
CA ASP A 221 6.72 27.48 0.42
C ASP A 221 6.35 28.15 1.75
N VAL A 222 5.15 28.71 1.89
CA VAL A 222 4.76 29.49 3.10
C VAL A 222 4.47 28.57 4.28
N ASN A 223 3.98 27.36 4.03
CA ASN A 223 3.62 26.43 5.12
C ASN A 223 4.81 25.66 5.72
N VAL A 224 5.95 25.63 5.02
CA VAL A 224 7.16 24.93 5.54
C VAL A 224 7.96 25.84 6.49
N LYS A 225 7.89 27.18 6.31
CA LYS A 225 8.65 28.13 7.13
C LYS A 225 8.00 28.47 8.49
N THR A 226 6.75 28.09 8.72
CA THR A 226 6.03 28.44 9.96
C THR A 226 6.18 27.39 11.07
N GLN A 227 6.85 26.26 10.81
CA GLN A 227 7.08 25.21 11.82
C GLN A 227 8.50 25.25 12.43
N GLU A 228 9.36 26.19 12.04
CA GLU A 228 10.72 26.36 12.61
C GLU A 228 10.82 27.53 13.61
N ARG A 229 9.73 27.84 14.33
CA ARG A 229 9.78 28.79 15.45
C ARG A 229 9.17 28.21 16.72
#